data_37c49138ed942dae603eacb6952c5e0d
#
_entry.id   37c49138ed942dae603eacb6952c5e0d
#
_cell.length_a   1.000
_cell.length_b   1.000
_cell.length_c   1.000
_cell.angle_alpha   90.00
_cell.angle_beta   90.00
_cell.angle_gamma   90.00
#
_symmetry.space_group_name_H-M   'P 1'
#
loop_
_entity.id
_entity.type
_entity.pdbx_description
1 polymer ?
#
loop_
_entity_poly.entity_id
_entity_poly.type
_entity_poly.pdbx_seq_one_letter_code
_entity_poly.pdbx_strand_id
1 'polypeptide(L)'
;MKIARQQTLVAAALIWALTFYVVVVLPVANAKAVKLLVSWKNPDYSGKKPHRILVIGMSENPEIRADFEDDLSSALINEGFDAVPGNSILLRPHSAELDPDYLKGQIRDFKIDAVLVSRLVKVDKQTTYIPGHSYAVPYGYYRSFYGFYGTVYRQVYSPAYLREDTTVRVETNFYEAALPDGVLIWTGTSDSFNPKSAQKVIDGLVKLIVKELKKQDIL
;
A
#
# COMPACT_ATOMS: atom_id res chain seq x y z
N MET A 1 45.55 0.20 -50.69
CA MET A 1 44.73 -0.89 -50.11
C MET A 1 44.96 -1.18 -48.62
N LYS A 2 45.88 -0.49 -47.91
CA LYS A 2 46.12 -0.66 -46.45
C LYS A 2 45.34 0.30 -45.54
N ILE A 3 44.89 1.47 -46.05
CA ILE A 3 44.22 2.50 -45.26
C ILE A 3 42.75 2.18 -45.01
N ALA A 4 42.05 1.53 -45.94
CA ALA A 4 40.64 1.15 -45.80
C ALA A 4 40.41 0.04 -44.75
N ARG A 5 41.42 -0.78 -44.47
CA ARG A 5 41.31 -1.91 -43.48
C ARG A 5 41.49 -1.48 -42.03
N GLN A 6 42.11 -0.30 -41.81
CA GLN A 6 42.29 0.26 -40.48
C GLN A 6 41.03 0.99 -39.98
N GLN A 7 40.28 1.61 -40.88
CA GLN A 7 39.05 2.33 -40.52
C GLN A 7 37.90 1.40 -40.16
N THR A 8 37.84 0.20 -40.77
CA THR A 8 36.82 -0.80 -40.43
C THR A 8 37.04 -1.47 -39.06
N LEU A 9 38.29 -1.58 -38.63
CA LEU A 9 38.59 -2.14 -37.29
C LEU A 9 38.33 -1.14 -36.16
N VAL A 10 38.51 0.14 -36.39
CA VAL A 10 38.19 1.18 -35.39
C VAL A 10 36.67 1.36 -35.24
N ALA A 11 35.91 1.28 -36.34
CA ALA A 11 34.47 1.37 -36.31
C ALA A 11 33.83 0.14 -35.59
N ALA A 12 34.40 -1.05 -35.79
CA ALA A 12 33.93 -2.27 -35.09
C ALA A 12 34.23 -2.23 -33.59
N ALA A 13 35.33 -1.66 -33.14
CA ALA A 13 35.68 -1.52 -31.74
C ALA A 13 34.78 -0.52 -30.99
N LEU A 14 34.33 0.55 -31.68
CA LEU A 14 33.42 1.55 -31.11
C LEU A 14 31.96 1.01 -30.98
N ILE A 15 31.54 0.12 -31.85
CA ILE A 15 30.23 -0.50 -31.77
C ILE A 15 30.18 -1.54 -30.60
N TRP A 16 31.29 -2.20 -30.30
CA TRP A 16 31.37 -3.14 -29.17
C TRP A 16 31.44 -2.45 -27.80
N ALA A 17 31.91 -1.22 -27.73
CA ALA A 17 31.96 -0.45 -26.48
C ALA A 17 30.59 0.12 -26.04
N LEU A 18 29.65 0.25 -26.98
CA LEU A 18 28.32 0.80 -26.70
C LEU A 18 27.28 -0.23 -26.22
N THR A 19 27.57 -1.53 -26.30
CA THR A 19 26.61 -2.59 -25.94
C THR A 19 26.73 -3.12 -24.51
N PHE A 20 27.63 -2.59 -23.68
CA PHE A 20 27.89 -3.12 -22.35
C PHE A 20 27.44 -2.21 -21.18
N TYR A 21 26.58 -1.21 -21.45
CA TYR A 21 25.93 -0.48 -20.35
C TYR A 21 24.53 -1.07 -20.09
N VAL A 22 24.51 -2.36 -19.69
CA VAL A 22 23.32 -2.92 -19.06
C VAL A 22 23.24 -2.30 -17.66
N VAL A 23 22.48 -1.24 -17.54
CA VAL A 23 22.03 -0.75 -16.23
C VAL A 23 21.15 -1.88 -15.66
N VAL A 24 21.74 -2.71 -14.80
CA VAL A 24 20.99 -3.62 -13.96
C VAL A 24 20.21 -2.74 -12.98
N VAL A 25 19.05 -2.27 -13.40
CA VAL A 25 18.05 -1.71 -12.48
C VAL A 25 17.56 -2.90 -11.68
N LEU A 26 18.20 -3.14 -10.53
CA LEU A 26 17.67 -4.07 -9.55
C LEU A 26 16.27 -3.55 -9.19
N PRO A 27 15.22 -4.38 -9.31
CA PRO A 27 13.92 -3.96 -8.83
C PRO A 27 14.07 -3.69 -7.33
N VAL A 28 13.94 -2.44 -6.94
CA VAL A 28 13.72 -2.10 -5.53
C VAL A 28 12.43 -2.85 -5.18
N ALA A 29 12.55 -3.92 -4.41
CA ALA A 29 11.41 -4.62 -3.88
C ALA A 29 10.63 -3.59 -3.05
N ASN A 30 9.62 -2.98 -3.68
CA ASN A 30 8.64 -2.21 -2.97
C ASN A 30 7.94 -3.20 -2.04
N ALA A 31 8.38 -3.24 -0.79
CA ALA A 31 7.63 -3.90 0.26
C ALA A 31 6.20 -3.36 0.15
N LYS A 32 5.24 -4.22 -0.17
CA LYS A 32 3.84 -3.81 -0.30
C LYS A 32 3.47 -3.21 1.05
N ALA A 33 3.31 -1.90 1.09
CA ALA A 33 3.02 -1.18 2.32
C ALA A 33 1.72 -1.69 2.97
N VAL A 34 0.76 -2.17 2.17
CA VAL A 34 -0.51 -2.73 2.64
C VAL A 34 -0.77 -4.08 1.97
N LYS A 35 -1.14 -5.08 2.76
CA LYS A 35 -1.44 -6.44 2.33
C LYS A 35 -2.83 -6.86 2.78
N LEU A 36 -3.63 -7.40 1.87
CA LEU A 36 -4.88 -8.06 2.20
C LEU A 36 -4.57 -9.39 2.92
N LEU A 37 -5.17 -9.57 4.09
CA LEU A 37 -5.07 -10.81 4.88
C LEU A 37 -6.16 -11.79 4.49
N VAL A 38 -7.40 -11.32 4.53
CA VAL A 38 -8.59 -12.09 4.26
C VAL A 38 -9.61 -11.19 3.56
N SER A 39 -10.38 -11.75 2.68
CA SER A 39 -11.57 -11.10 2.12
C SER A 39 -12.66 -12.15 1.87
N TRP A 40 -13.89 -11.69 1.94
CA TRP A 40 -15.06 -12.48 1.67
C TRP A 40 -16.06 -11.65 0.85
N LYS A 41 -16.66 -12.28 -0.14
CA LYS A 41 -17.78 -11.71 -0.93
C LYS A 41 -19.01 -12.55 -0.63
N ASN A 42 -20.15 -11.89 -0.45
CA ASN A 42 -21.41 -12.57 -0.26
C ASN A 42 -21.78 -13.39 -1.51
N PRO A 43 -21.82 -14.72 -1.42
CA PRO A 43 -22.12 -15.57 -2.59
C PRO A 43 -23.58 -15.45 -3.04
N ASP A 44 -24.47 -15.05 -2.13
CA ASP A 44 -25.90 -14.93 -2.39
C ASP A 44 -26.27 -13.52 -2.91
N TYR A 45 -25.30 -12.60 -2.95
CA TYR A 45 -25.55 -11.26 -3.46
C TYR A 45 -25.66 -11.27 -4.98
N SER A 46 -26.86 -11.06 -5.46
CA SER A 46 -27.21 -10.92 -6.89
C SER A 46 -27.76 -9.52 -7.23
N GLY A 47 -27.52 -8.55 -6.33
CA GLY A 47 -27.98 -7.17 -6.50
C GLY A 47 -27.33 -6.45 -7.67
N LYS A 48 -27.84 -5.27 -7.97
CA LYS A 48 -27.27 -4.41 -9.00
C LYS A 48 -25.93 -3.85 -8.53
N LYS A 49 -25.01 -3.61 -9.47
CA LYS A 49 -23.78 -2.87 -9.17
C LYS A 49 -24.12 -1.53 -8.56
N PRO A 50 -23.51 -1.15 -7.43
CA PRO A 50 -23.75 0.14 -6.80
C PRO A 50 -23.38 1.28 -7.75
N HIS A 51 -24.17 2.35 -7.72
CA HIS A 51 -23.89 3.54 -8.53
C HIS A 51 -23.42 4.69 -7.65
N ARG A 52 -24.09 4.93 -6.51
CA ARG A 52 -23.78 6.04 -5.61
C ARG A 52 -23.33 5.54 -4.24
N ILE A 53 -22.05 5.69 -3.97
CA ILE A 53 -21.35 5.05 -2.86
C ILE A 53 -21.00 6.11 -1.80
N LEU A 54 -21.47 5.92 -0.57
CA LEU A 54 -21.03 6.70 0.58
C LEU A 54 -19.78 6.07 1.18
N VAL A 55 -18.72 6.86 1.32
CA VAL A 55 -17.45 6.42 1.92
C VAL A 55 -17.36 6.92 3.35
N ILE A 56 -17.16 6.02 4.31
CA ILE A 56 -17.08 6.32 5.74
C ILE A 56 -15.77 5.81 6.32
N GLY A 57 -14.98 6.70 6.90
CA GLY A 57 -13.83 6.36 7.75
C GLY A 57 -14.23 6.37 9.24
N MET A 58 -13.89 5.31 9.97
CA MET A 58 -14.07 5.26 11.42
C MET A 58 -12.72 5.46 12.10
N SER A 59 -12.35 6.72 12.31
CA SER A 59 -11.14 7.16 13.01
C SER A 59 -11.50 8.26 14.00
N GLU A 60 -10.89 8.22 15.17
CA GLU A 60 -11.01 9.30 16.17
C GLU A 60 -10.34 10.59 15.70
N ASN A 61 -9.30 10.49 14.89
CA ASN A 61 -8.64 11.63 14.28
C ASN A 61 -9.43 12.13 13.07
N PRO A 62 -9.99 13.35 13.12
CA PRO A 62 -10.84 13.89 12.05
C PRO A 62 -10.07 14.16 10.75
N GLU A 63 -8.77 14.49 10.81
CA GLU A 63 -7.96 14.72 9.62
C GLU A 63 -7.72 13.40 8.88
N ILE A 64 -7.27 12.36 9.58
CA ILE A 64 -7.07 11.01 9.00
C ILE A 64 -8.37 10.48 8.40
N ARG A 65 -9.50 10.75 9.05
CA ARG A 65 -10.81 10.36 8.55
C ARG A 65 -11.15 11.08 7.25
N ALA A 66 -10.99 12.39 7.21
CA ALA A 66 -11.28 13.19 6.03
C ALA A 66 -10.37 12.80 4.86
N ASP A 67 -9.07 12.68 5.08
CA ASP A 67 -8.10 12.25 4.06
C ASP A 67 -8.47 10.90 3.46
N PHE A 68 -8.86 9.93 4.29
CA PHE A 68 -9.28 8.61 3.81
C PHE A 68 -10.58 8.69 2.99
N GLU A 69 -11.60 9.41 3.50
CA GLU A 69 -12.89 9.54 2.83
C GLU A 69 -12.75 10.26 1.48
N ASP A 70 -11.94 11.31 1.41
CA ASP A 70 -11.69 12.08 0.19
C ASP A 70 -10.86 11.28 -0.84
N ASP A 71 -9.78 10.63 -0.40
CA ASP A 71 -8.91 9.85 -1.27
C ASP A 71 -9.63 8.64 -1.87
N LEU A 72 -10.41 7.91 -1.05
CA LEU A 72 -11.15 6.76 -1.54
C LEU A 72 -12.31 7.17 -2.45
N SER A 73 -13.04 8.23 -2.10
CA SER A 73 -14.09 8.77 -2.97
C SER A 73 -13.54 9.21 -4.32
N SER A 74 -12.41 9.93 -4.32
CA SER A 74 -11.73 10.34 -5.55
C SER A 74 -11.29 9.15 -6.39
N ALA A 75 -10.79 8.09 -5.77
CA ALA A 75 -10.38 6.87 -6.47
C ALA A 75 -11.59 6.15 -7.10
N LEU A 76 -12.73 6.09 -6.40
CA LEU A 76 -13.96 5.50 -6.94
C LEU A 76 -14.55 6.35 -8.07
N ILE A 77 -14.51 7.68 -7.98
CA ILE A 77 -14.94 8.60 -9.06
C ILE A 77 -14.09 8.37 -10.32
N ASN A 78 -12.78 8.20 -10.17
CA ASN A 78 -11.89 7.89 -11.30
C ASN A 78 -12.19 6.53 -11.96
N GLU A 79 -12.84 5.62 -11.26
CA GLU A 79 -13.32 4.34 -11.80
C GLU A 79 -14.75 4.43 -12.37
N GLY A 80 -15.39 5.62 -12.38
CA GLY A 80 -16.68 5.88 -12.99
C GLY A 80 -17.89 5.77 -12.05
N PHE A 81 -17.67 5.71 -10.72
CA PHE A 81 -18.73 5.67 -9.72
C PHE A 81 -19.04 7.09 -9.19
N ASP A 82 -20.27 7.31 -8.72
CA ASP A 82 -20.63 8.51 -7.97
C ASP A 82 -20.33 8.25 -6.49
N ALA A 83 -19.17 8.70 -6.01
CA ALA A 83 -18.75 8.49 -4.63
C ALA A 83 -18.83 9.79 -3.82
N VAL A 84 -19.40 9.68 -2.62
CA VAL A 84 -19.64 10.80 -1.71
C VAL A 84 -18.82 10.56 -0.43
N PRO A 85 -17.86 11.44 -0.10
CA PRO A 85 -17.13 11.32 1.15
C PRO A 85 -18.03 11.66 2.34
N GLY A 86 -17.93 10.88 3.41
CA GLY A 86 -18.76 11.03 4.60
C GLY A 86 -18.59 12.39 5.28
N ASN A 87 -17.40 12.98 5.25
CA ASN A 87 -17.11 14.28 5.81
C ASN A 87 -17.91 15.43 5.14
N SER A 88 -18.42 15.23 3.92
CA SER A 88 -19.19 16.24 3.20
C SER A 88 -20.68 16.27 3.56
N ILE A 89 -21.24 15.13 4.04
CA ILE A 89 -22.68 15.01 4.30
C ILE A 89 -23.02 14.59 5.72
N LEU A 90 -22.06 14.02 6.47
CA LEU A 90 -22.29 13.57 7.84
C LEU A 90 -21.74 14.59 8.83
N LEU A 91 -22.63 15.26 9.57
CA LEU A 91 -22.24 16.09 10.69
C LEU A 91 -21.87 15.19 11.87
N ARG A 92 -20.58 15.04 12.13
CA ARG A 92 -20.07 14.20 13.22
C ARG A 92 -19.39 15.07 14.29
N PRO A 93 -19.92 15.12 15.52
CA PRO A 93 -19.16 15.60 16.65
C PRO A 93 -17.93 14.72 16.87
N HIS A 94 -16.86 15.29 17.44
CA HIS A 94 -15.55 14.63 17.60
C HIS A 94 -15.55 13.30 18.37
N SER A 95 -16.61 12.97 19.08
CA SER A 95 -16.69 11.82 20.00
C SER A 95 -17.98 11.02 19.95
N ALA A 96 -18.88 11.29 19.01
CA ALA A 96 -20.19 10.65 19.01
C ALA A 96 -20.29 9.56 17.94
N GLU A 97 -20.82 8.41 18.33
CA GLU A 97 -21.38 7.42 17.42
C GLU A 97 -22.43 8.10 16.55
N LEU A 98 -22.47 7.76 15.26
CA LEU A 98 -23.55 8.23 14.39
C LEU A 98 -24.87 7.63 14.86
N ASP A 99 -25.85 8.47 15.10
CA ASP A 99 -27.22 8.02 15.31
C ASP A 99 -27.68 7.23 14.07
N PRO A 100 -28.10 5.98 14.22
CA PRO A 100 -28.57 5.14 13.10
C PRO A 100 -29.68 5.78 12.29
N ASP A 101 -30.62 6.46 12.93
CA ASP A 101 -31.75 7.10 12.26
C ASP A 101 -31.32 8.34 11.47
N TYR A 102 -30.35 9.10 12.01
CA TYR A 102 -29.70 10.19 11.26
C TYR A 102 -28.99 9.66 10.02
N LEU A 103 -28.20 8.57 10.16
CA LEU A 103 -27.50 7.97 9.03
C LEU A 103 -28.45 7.46 7.95
N LYS A 104 -29.54 6.77 8.35
CA LYS A 104 -30.61 6.32 7.44
C LYS A 104 -31.26 7.51 6.70
N GLY A 105 -31.47 8.63 7.40
CA GLY A 105 -31.95 9.87 6.81
C GLY A 105 -31.00 10.38 5.70
N GLN A 106 -29.71 10.48 6.00
CA GLN A 106 -28.71 10.93 5.03
C GLN A 106 -28.61 10.00 3.82
N ILE A 107 -28.60 8.68 4.04
CA ILE A 107 -28.59 7.66 2.96
C ILE A 107 -29.77 7.88 2.01
N ARG A 108 -30.98 8.09 2.55
CA ARG A 108 -32.17 8.34 1.75
C ARG A 108 -32.11 9.68 1.03
N ASP A 109 -31.79 10.76 1.74
CA ASP A 109 -31.85 12.14 1.22
C ASP A 109 -30.80 12.38 0.11
N PHE A 110 -29.63 11.75 0.24
CA PHE A 110 -28.58 11.78 -0.77
C PHE A 110 -28.68 10.64 -1.80
N LYS A 111 -29.71 9.78 -1.73
CA LYS A 111 -29.94 8.65 -2.65
C LYS A 111 -28.74 7.71 -2.74
N ILE A 112 -28.12 7.41 -1.61
CA ILE A 112 -27.00 6.49 -1.50
C ILE A 112 -27.55 5.07 -1.68
N ASP A 113 -26.93 4.28 -2.56
CA ASP A 113 -27.31 2.88 -2.79
C ASP A 113 -26.31 1.88 -2.21
N ALA A 114 -25.12 2.35 -1.86
CA ALA A 114 -24.13 1.53 -1.14
C ALA A 114 -23.28 2.34 -0.15
N VAL A 115 -22.79 1.67 0.88
CA VAL A 115 -21.91 2.26 1.90
C VAL A 115 -20.64 1.44 2.00
N LEU A 116 -19.49 2.11 1.84
CA LEU A 116 -18.17 1.55 2.09
C LEU A 116 -17.64 2.14 3.39
N VAL A 117 -17.43 1.29 4.39
CA VAL A 117 -16.96 1.72 5.70
C VAL A 117 -15.65 1.03 6.05
N SER A 118 -14.64 1.82 6.49
CA SER A 118 -13.37 1.30 6.98
C SER A 118 -13.13 1.71 8.42
N ARG A 119 -12.66 0.76 9.23
CA ARG A 119 -12.30 1.02 10.62
C ARG A 119 -10.90 0.53 10.95
N LEU A 120 -10.23 1.27 11.81
CA LEU A 120 -9.00 0.81 12.44
C LEU A 120 -9.33 -0.29 13.46
N VAL A 121 -8.78 -1.49 13.27
CA VAL A 121 -8.96 -2.61 14.18
C VAL A 121 -7.95 -2.56 15.32
N LYS A 122 -6.66 -2.41 14.97
CA LYS A 122 -5.57 -2.29 15.94
C LYS A 122 -4.30 -1.69 15.34
N VAL A 123 -3.50 -1.12 16.21
CA VAL A 123 -2.09 -0.81 15.95
C VAL A 123 -1.27 -1.69 16.88
N ASP A 124 -0.49 -2.59 16.33
CA ASP A 124 0.36 -3.55 17.05
C ASP A 124 1.82 -3.14 16.91
N LYS A 125 2.51 -2.95 18.04
CA LYS A 125 3.92 -2.59 18.09
C LYS A 125 4.69 -3.71 18.75
N GLN A 126 5.68 -4.26 18.02
CA GLN A 126 6.53 -5.34 18.49
C GLN A 126 7.98 -4.88 18.53
N THR A 127 8.60 -5.00 19.68
CA THR A 127 10.01 -4.71 19.86
C THR A 127 10.81 -6.01 19.80
N THR A 128 11.73 -6.11 18.83
CA THR A 128 12.61 -7.25 18.65
C THR A 128 14.03 -6.85 18.96
N TYR A 129 14.70 -7.61 19.83
CA TYR A 129 16.14 -7.46 20.08
C TYR A 129 16.93 -8.12 18.96
N ILE A 130 17.76 -7.37 18.27
CA ILE A 130 18.68 -7.85 17.25
C ILE A 130 20.08 -7.90 17.90
N PRO A 131 20.65 -9.10 18.13
CA PRO A 131 21.96 -9.23 18.73
C PRO A 131 23.04 -8.63 17.81
N GLY A 132 24.03 -8.03 18.43
CA GLY A 132 25.21 -7.54 17.70
C GLY A 132 25.96 -8.70 17.06
N HIS A 133 26.53 -8.46 15.91
CA HIS A 133 27.36 -9.43 15.20
C HIS A 133 28.59 -8.75 14.61
N SER A 134 29.63 -9.53 14.43
CA SER A 134 30.85 -9.09 13.75
C SER A 134 31.04 -9.89 12.47
N TYR A 135 31.52 -9.24 11.44
CA TYR A 135 31.90 -9.88 10.20
C TYR A 135 33.20 -9.27 9.66
N ALA A 136 33.96 -10.08 8.94
CA ALA A 136 35.22 -9.66 8.35
C ALA A 136 35.00 -9.19 6.91
N VAL A 137 35.55 -8.03 6.57
CA VAL A 137 35.58 -7.52 5.19
C VAL A 137 37.03 -7.38 4.72
N PRO A 138 37.31 -7.65 3.44
CA PRO A 138 38.63 -7.41 2.88
C PRO A 138 38.99 -5.93 2.99
N TYR A 139 40.16 -5.63 3.55
CA TYR A 139 40.62 -4.25 3.68
C TYR A 139 41.23 -3.69 2.39
N GLY A 140 41.69 -4.56 1.49
CA GLY A 140 42.32 -4.15 0.24
C GLY A 140 42.44 -5.29 -0.77
N TYR A 141 42.72 -4.93 -2.02
CA TYR A 141 43.01 -5.87 -3.10
C TYR A 141 44.48 -5.78 -3.45
N TYR A 142 45.17 -6.92 -3.46
CA TYR A 142 46.58 -7.03 -3.84
C TYR A 142 46.70 -7.57 -5.27
N ARG A 143 47.57 -6.95 -6.06
CA ARG A 143 47.78 -7.34 -7.46
C ARG A 143 48.65 -8.59 -7.63
N SER A 144 49.24 -9.13 -6.54
CA SER A 144 50.11 -10.30 -6.59
C SER A 144 49.59 -11.43 -5.70
N PHE A 145 49.93 -12.68 -6.02
CA PHE A 145 49.60 -13.86 -5.25
C PHE A 145 50.08 -13.76 -3.80
N TYR A 146 51.32 -13.28 -3.59
CA TYR A 146 51.86 -13.09 -2.25
C TYR A 146 51.17 -12.00 -1.45
N GLY A 147 50.64 -10.96 -2.13
CA GLY A 147 49.81 -9.96 -1.50
C GLY A 147 48.44 -10.50 -1.09
N PHE A 148 47.90 -11.47 -1.83
CA PHE A 148 46.65 -12.13 -1.48
C PHE A 148 46.73 -12.88 -0.13
N TYR A 149 47.82 -13.56 0.14
CA TYR A 149 48.06 -14.24 1.42
C TYR A 149 48.20 -13.26 2.60
N GLY A 150 48.64 -12.04 2.35
CA GLY A 150 48.73 -10.98 3.35
C GLY A 150 47.48 -10.14 3.50
N THR A 151 46.34 -10.53 2.86
CA THR A 151 45.09 -9.77 2.92
C THR A 151 44.61 -9.66 4.36
N VAL A 152 44.61 -8.45 4.87
CA VAL A 152 44.12 -8.13 6.20
C VAL A 152 42.60 -7.90 6.11
N TYR A 153 41.86 -8.64 6.92
CA TYR A 153 40.42 -8.44 7.07
C TYR A 153 40.16 -7.45 8.20
N ARG A 154 39.36 -6.45 7.90
CA ARG A 154 38.81 -5.55 8.92
C ARG A 154 37.57 -6.20 9.53
N GLN A 155 37.58 -6.38 10.84
CA GLN A 155 36.38 -6.73 11.57
C GLN A 155 35.48 -5.50 11.67
N VAL A 156 34.25 -5.63 11.17
CA VAL A 156 33.18 -4.64 11.33
C VAL A 156 32.25 -5.17 12.40
N TYR A 157 32.12 -4.41 13.47
CA TYR A 157 31.19 -4.71 14.54
C TYR A 157 29.88 -3.93 14.30
N SER A 158 28.78 -4.67 14.23
CA SER A 158 27.43 -4.12 14.24
C SER A 158 26.88 -4.27 15.65
N PRO A 159 26.67 -3.18 16.40
CA PRO A 159 26.16 -3.27 17.76
C PRO A 159 24.75 -3.86 17.79
N ALA A 160 24.38 -4.45 18.91
CA ALA A 160 23.02 -4.86 19.17
C ALA A 160 22.09 -3.64 19.18
N TYR A 161 20.87 -3.81 18.65
CA TYR A 161 19.86 -2.77 18.66
C TYR A 161 18.46 -3.36 18.85
N LEU A 162 17.55 -2.52 19.33
CA LEU A 162 16.12 -2.81 19.37
C LEU A 162 15.48 -2.36 18.08
N ARG A 163 14.72 -3.25 17.42
CA ARG A 163 13.90 -2.92 16.26
C ARG A 163 12.43 -2.91 16.70
N GLU A 164 11.77 -1.80 16.47
CA GLU A 164 10.33 -1.67 16.65
C GLU A 164 9.65 -1.89 15.29
N ASP A 165 8.80 -2.89 15.22
CA ASP A 165 7.96 -3.18 14.05
C ASP A 165 6.51 -2.80 14.40
N THR A 166 5.89 -1.98 13.55
CA THR A 166 4.51 -1.53 13.72
C THR A 166 3.63 -2.16 12.65
N THR A 167 2.51 -2.75 13.07
CA THR A 167 1.47 -3.26 12.16
C THR A 167 0.18 -2.52 12.41
N VAL A 168 -0.37 -1.92 11.35
CA VAL A 168 -1.68 -1.24 11.36
C VAL A 168 -2.68 -2.13 10.66
N ARG A 169 -3.72 -2.56 11.37
CA ARG A 169 -4.79 -3.42 10.85
C ARG A 169 -6.06 -2.62 10.61
N VAL A 170 -6.58 -2.72 9.39
CA VAL A 170 -7.81 -2.06 8.97
C VAL A 170 -8.79 -3.10 8.42
N GLU A 171 -10.04 -3.01 8.83
CA GLU A 171 -11.17 -3.75 8.28
C GLU A 171 -12.00 -2.81 7.41
N THR A 172 -12.39 -3.28 6.23
CA THR A 172 -13.25 -2.56 5.30
C THR A 172 -14.45 -3.42 4.94
N ASN A 173 -15.63 -2.86 5.06
CA ASN A 173 -16.89 -3.51 4.76
C ASN A 173 -17.64 -2.70 3.69
N PHE A 174 -18.27 -3.40 2.74
CA PHE A 174 -19.07 -2.81 1.69
C PHE A 174 -20.49 -3.36 1.76
N TYR A 175 -21.44 -2.47 1.94
CA TYR A 175 -22.86 -2.81 2.11
C TYR A 175 -23.70 -2.23 0.97
N GLU A 176 -24.70 -2.98 0.51
CA GLU A 176 -25.86 -2.39 -0.16
C GLU A 176 -26.67 -1.61 0.88
N ALA A 177 -27.05 -0.38 0.54
CA ALA A 177 -27.80 0.49 1.47
C ALA A 177 -29.31 0.20 1.50
N ALA A 178 -29.71 -1.02 1.13
CA ALA A 178 -31.11 -1.44 1.18
C ALA A 178 -31.65 -1.37 2.60
N LEU A 179 -32.75 -0.64 2.77
CA LEU A 179 -33.43 -0.53 4.06
C LEU A 179 -34.20 -1.83 4.39
N PRO A 180 -34.34 -2.20 5.69
CA PRO A 180 -34.03 -1.38 6.87
C PRO A 180 -32.57 -1.47 7.36
N ASP A 181 -31.81 -2.55 7.04
CA ASP A 181 -30.57 -2.88 7.76
C ASP A 181 -29.32 -2.95 6.84
N GLY A 182 -29.53 -2.86 5.50
CA GLY A 182 -28.45 -3.05 4.53
C GLY A 182 -28.03 -4.53 4.40
N VAL A 183 -27.31 -4.84 3.33
CA VAL A 183 -26.77 -6.19 3.07
C VAL A 183 -25.28 -6.12 2.86
N LEU A 184 -24.51 -6.90 3.62
CA LEU A 184 -23.06 -7.00 3.42
C LEU A 184 -22.78 -7.65 2.06
N ILE A 185 -22.09 -6.92 1.18
CA ILE A 185 -21.67 -7.39 -0.14
C ILE A 185 -20.27 -7.98 -0.04
N TRP A 186 -19.37 -7.28 0.65
CA TRP A 186 -17.97 -7.64 0.73
C TRP A 186 -17.34 -7.16 2.04
N THR A 187 -16.37 -7.91 2.53
CA THR A 187 -15.51 -7.52 3.65
C THR A 187 -14.07 -7.89 3.35
N GLY A 188 -13.14 -7.08 3.85
CA GLY A 188 -11.72 -7.33 3.74
C GLY A 188 -10.95 -6.81 4.95
N THR A 189 -9.97 -7.57 5.40
CA THR A 189 -9.02 -7.15 6.45
C THR A 189 -7.64 -7.03 5.85
N SER A 190 -6.98 -5.92 6.13
CA SER A 190 -5.64 -5.61 5.62
C SER A 190 -4.68 -5.21 6.73
N ASP A 191 -3.40 -5.52 6.53
CA ASP A 191 -2.29 -5.09 7.37
C ASP A 191 -1.33 -4.20 6.60
N SER A 192 -0.90 -3.13 7.26
CA SER A 192 0.20 -2.27 6.81
C SER A 192 1.40 -2.45 7.73
N PHE A 193 2.55 -2.81 7.17
CA PHE A 193 3.79 -3.06 7.90
C PHE A 193 4.68 -1.82 7.89
N ASN A 194 5.11 -1.39 9.08
CA ASN A 194 6.04 -0.27 9.28
C ASN A 194 5.70 0.96 8.42
N PRO A 195 4.44 1.44 8.46
CA PRO A 195 4.06 2.59 7.65
C PRO A 195 4.83 3.84 8.09
N LYS A 196 5.30 4.62 7.12
CA LYS A 196 6.04 5.87 7.38
C LYS A 196 5.15 7.00 7.88
N SER A 197 3.86 6.95 7.58
CA SER A 197 2.84 7.92 8.00
C SER A 197 1.44 7.33 7.83
N ALA A 198 0.43 7.95 8.44
CA ALA A 198 -0.98 7.63 8.22
C ALA A 198 -1.36 7.73 6.73
N GLN A 199 -0.89 8.78 6.03
CA GLN A 199 -1.14 8.95 4.60
C GLN A 199 -0.63 7.76 3.77
N LYS A 200 0.52 7.16 4.13
CA LYS A 200 1.00 5.97 3.42
C LYS A 200 0.15 4.73 3.65
N VAL A 201 -0.51 4.63 4.80
CA VAL A 201 -1.54 3.60 5.04
C VAL A 201 -2.75 3.85 4.15
N ILE A 202 -3.25 5.09 4.12
CA ILE A 202 -4.39 5.51 3.29
C ILE A 202 -4.13 5.23 1.81
N ASP A 203 -3.03 5.74 1.25
CA ASP A 203 -2.62 5.52 -0.15
C ASP A 203 -2.63 4.03 -0.54
N GLY A 204 -2.09 3.19 0.35
CA GLY A 204 -2.01 1.75 0.13
C GLY A 204 -3.36 1.06 0.24
N LEU A 205 -4.16 1.46 1.23
CA LEU A 205 -5.49 0.91 1.50
C LEU A 205 -6.47 1.25 0.38
N VAL A 206 -6.53 2.50 -0.08
CA VAL A 206 -7.35 2.95 -1.21
C VAL A 206 -7.07 2.11 -2.46
N LYS A 207 -5.79 1.97 -2.82
CA LYS A 207 -5.39 1.14 -3.98
C LYS A 207 -5.77 -0.33 -3.82
N LEU A 208 -5.64 -0.87 -2.59
CA LEU A 208 -6.00 -2.25 -2.29
C LEU A 208 -7.50 -2.48 -2.42
N ILE A 209 -8.33 -1.60 -1.82
CA ILE A 209 -9.79 -1.70 -1.84
C ILE A 209 -10.30 -1.67 -3.28
N VAL A 210 -9.97 -0.64 -4.04
CA VAL A 210 -10.42 -0.49 -5.43
C VAL A 210 -10.02 -1.70 -6.27
N LYS A 211 -8.76 -2.15 -6.14
CA LYS A 211 -8.28 -3.34 -6.85
C LYS A 211 -9.06 -4.62 -6.50
N GLU A 212 -9.34 -4.84 -5.22
CA GLU A 212 -10.04 -6.06 -4.79
C GLU A 212 -11.52 -6.04 -5.16
N LEU A 213 -12.19 -4.90 -5.05
CA LEU A 213 -13.59 -4.75 -5.46
C LEU A 213 -13.76 -4.98 -6.97
N LYS A 214 -12.84 -4.45 -7.79
CA LYS A 214 -12.81 -4.72 -9.26
C LYS A 214 -12.54 -6.20 -9.56
N LYS A 215 -11.56 -6.81 -8.90
CA LYS A 215 -11.20 -8.22 -9.10
C LYS A 215 -12.38 -9.16 -8.80
N GLN A 216 -13.23 -8.78 -7.86
CA GLN A 216 -14.40 -9.56 -7.46
C GLN A 216 -15.69 -9.17 -8.19
N ASP A 217 -15.58 -8.32 -9.21
CA ASP A 217 -16.72 -7.84 -10.01
C ASP A 217 -17.85 -7.27 -9.12
N ILE A 218 -17.46 -6.39 -8.20
CA ILE A 218 -18.38 -5.64 -7.34
C ILE A 218 -18.51 -4.20 -7.86
N LEU A 219 -17.40 -3.65 -8.37
CA LEU A 219 -17.33 -2.37 -9.06
C LEU A 219 -17.38 -2.54 -10.57
#